data_0bcc893fc1aabdc4fb5f47c99bc15b34
#
_entry.id   0bcc893fc1aabdc4fb5f47c99bc15b34
#
_cell.length_a   1.000
_cell.length_b   1.000
_cell.length_c   1.000
_cell.angle_alpha   90.00
_cell.angle_beta   90.00
_cell.angle_gamma   90.00
#
_symmetry.space_group_name_H-M   'P 1'
#
loop_
_entity.id
_entity.type
_entity.pdbx_description
1 polymer ?
#
loop_
_entity_poly.entity_id
_entity_poly.type
_entity_poly.pdbx_seq_one_letter_code
_entity_poly.pdbx_strand_id
1 'polypeptide(L)'
;PKDYYIIRKKIEIKDKNGSVITILPDEQFSITAMCNFDSKFISSQFATLDDINTYATEIAPARTFVFVRDIMPLLQANLIKGGDLDNAIVIYEQQVSQEKLDQLADLLKVPRMDANNIGYIQHKPLQWDNECTRHKLLDIIGDMALIGKPIKGRIIATRPGHTVNNKFARLMRKEIRKHEVQAPIYDPNEEPLMDNIRIRELLPHRYPMQLVDKVIAMGSTSIIGIKNVTSNEPFFQGHFPQEPVMPGVLQVEAMAQCGGLLVLSQVEEPERWSTYFLKIDDVKFRQKVVPGDTLMFRVELLGPVRHGISSMKGYMFVGERVVAEATFTAQIVKNK
;
A
#
# COMPACT_ATOMS: atom_id res chain seq x y z
N PRO A 1 -3.27 0.68 -13.87
CA PRO A 1 -3.72 0.81 -12.46
C PRO A 1 -2.49 0.98 -11.59
N LYS A 2 -2.51 1.93 -10.67
CA LYS A 2 -1.43 2.06 -9.69
C LYS A 2 -1.49 0.87 -8.74
N ASP A 3 -0.40 0.14 -8.56
CA ASP A 3 -0.31 -0.98 -7.63
C ASP A 3 -0.18 -0.45 -6.19
N TYR A 4 -1.32 -0.22 -5.54
CA TYR A 4 -1.39 0.24 -4.15
C TYR A 4 -1.19 -0.93 -3.18
N TYR A 5 -0.49 -0.67 -2.07
CA TYR A 5 -0.54 -1.55 -0.91
C TYR A 5 -1.74 -1.19 -0.03
N ILE A 6 -2.63 -2.15 0.18
CA ILE A 6 -3.86 -1.96 0.97
C ILE A 6 -3.58 -2.34 2.43
N ILE A 7 -3.81 -1.40 3.33
CA ILE A 7 -3.70 -1.66 4.77
C ILE A 7 -4.91 -2.47 5.22
N ARG A 8 -4.67 -3.63 5.83
CA ARG A 8 -5.75 -4.55 6.29
C ARG A 8 -5.88 -4.62 7.80
N LYS A 9 -4.88 -4.16 8.54
CA LYS A 9 -4.86 -4.15 10.01
C LYS A 9 -4.14 -2.91 10.51
N LYS A 10 -4.45 -2.52 11.74
CA LYS A 10 -3.73 -1.45 12.44
C LYS A 10 -2.24 -1.77 12.51
N ILE A 11 -1.39 -0.79 12.12
CA ILE A 11 0.05 -0.80 12.33
C ILE A 11 0.41 0.48 13.08
N GLU A 12 1.19 0.38 14.14
CA GLU A 12 1.49 1.49 15.02
C GLU A 12 2.97 1.47 15.43
N ILE A 13 3.56 2.66 15.54
CA ILE A 13 4.86 2.87 16.16
C ILE A 13 4.73 3.96 17.22
N LYS A 14 5.40 3.75 18.35
CA LYS A 14 5.54 4.72 19.44
C LYS A 14 7.01 5.00 19.68
N ASP A 15 7.36 6.26 19.89
CA ASP A 15 8.71 6.66 20.28
C ASP A 15 8.75 7.04 21.76
N LYS A 16 9.93 7.00 22.35
CA LYS A 16 10.18 7.37 23.76
C LYS A 16 9.76 8.81 24.10
N ASN A 17 9.73 9.69 23.11
CA ASN A 17 9.36 11.10 23.24
C ASN A 17 7.84 11.36 23.13
N GLY A 18 7.01 10.32 23.18
CA GLY A 18 5.56 10.42 23.06
C GLY A 18 5.04 10.63 21.64
N SER A 19 5.91 10.50 20.63
CA SER A 19 5.48 10.49 19.22
C SER A 19 4.82 9.17 18.88
N VAL A 20 3.67 9.23 18.20
CA VAL A 20 2.92 8.04 17.77
C VAL A 20 2.50 8.22 16.32
N ILE A 21 2.75 7.20 15.49
CA ILE A 21 2.17 7.12 14.14
C ILE A 21 1.42 5.81 14.03
N THR A 22 0.16 5.91 13.66
CA THR A 22 -0.73 4.78 13.44
C THR A 22 -1.26 4.83 12.02
N ILE A 23 -1.33 3.69 11.33
CA ILE A 23 -2.10 3.53 10.10
C ILE A 23 -3.21 2.53 10.32
N LEU A 24 -4.39 2.87 9.84
CA LEU A 24 -5.62 2.07 9.91
C LEU A 24 -6.06 1.67 8.49
N PRO A 25 -6.81 0.56 8.33
CA PRO A 25 -7.48 0.23 7.08
C PRO A 25 -8.38 1.38 6.61
N ASP A 26 -8.28 1.71 5.33
CA ASP A 26 -9.15 2.67 4.65
C ASP A 26 -9.09 2.40 3.14
N GLU A 27 -10.15 2.73 2.41
CA GLU A 27 -10.21 2.58 0.96
C GLU A 27 -9.42 3.64 0.21
N GLN A 28 -9.14 4.77 0.87
CA GLN A 28 -8.40 5.89 0.33
C GLN A 28 -7.18 6.19 1.21
N PHE A 29 -6.25 6.98 0.68
CA PHE A 29 -5.16 7.54 1.47
C PHE A 29 -5.65 8.83 2.12
N SER A 30 -5.62 8.86 3.45
CA SER A 30 -5.86 10.08 4.24
C SER A 30 -4.85 10.19 5.38
N ILE A 31 -4.63 11.40 5.87
CA ILE A 31 -3.64 11.64 6.93
C ILE A 31 -4.07 12.79 7.83
N THR A 32 -3.98 12.58 9.13
CA THR A 32 -4.18 13.60 10.18
C THR A 32 -2.94 13.71 11.04
N ALA A 33 -2.45 14.91 11.25
CA ALA A 33 -1.35 15.21 12.16
C ALA A 33 -1.81 16.08 13.32
N MET A 34 -1.40 15.72 14.53
CA MET A 34 -1.55 16.53 15.76
C MET A 34 -0.17 16.89 16.26
N CYS A 35 0.08 18.18 16.39
CA CYS A 35 1.35 18.74 16.85
C CYS A 35 1.15 19.48 18.17
N ASN A 36 2.02 19.21 19.14
CA ASN A 36 2.20 20.01 20.31
C ASN A 36 3.63 20.56 20.26
N PHE A 37 3.76 21.87 20.29
CA PHE A 37 5.04 22.54 20.11
C PHE A 37 5.76 22.83 21.43
N ASP A 38 5.19 22.42 22.56
CA ASP A 38 5.70 22.70 23.92
C ASP A 38 6.02 24.20 24.12
N SER A 39 5.14 25.04 23.56
CA SER A 39 5.27 26.49 23.53
C SER A 39 4.07 27.17 24.23
N LYS A 40 4.32 28.26 24.93
CA LYS A 40 3.25 29.08 25.49
C LYS A 40 2.60 30.00 24.44
N PHE A 41 3.29 30.24 23.33
CA PHE A 41 2.84 31.14 22.28
C PHE A 41 2.01 30.41 21.23
N ILE A 42 2.47 29.21 20.79
CA ILE A 42 1.76 28.40 19.81
C ILE A 42 1.12 27.20 20.50
N SER A 43 -0.20 27.13 20.44
CA SER A 43 -0.96 26.01 21.02
C SER A 43 -0.81 24.71 20.23
N SER A 44 -1.35 23.62 20.76
CA SER A 44 -1.52 22.38 20.00
C SER A 44 -2.38 22.64 18.76
N GLN A 45 -1.95 22.11 17.64
CA GLN A 45 -2.61 22.26 16.34
C GLN A 45 -2.83 20.90 15.70
N PHE A 46 -3.83 20.82 14.83
CA PHE A 46 -4.03 19.66 13.97
C PHE A 46 -4.22 20.11 12.52
N ALA A 47 -3.89 19.22 11.60
CA ALA A 47 -4.17 19.37 10.17
C ALA A 47 -4.53 18.00 9.58
N THR A 48 -5.39 18.01 8.57
CA THR A 48 -5.85 16.80 7.88
C THR A 48 -5.74 17.00 6.38
N LEU A 49 -5.40 15.94 5.67
CA LEU A 49 -5.52 15.78 4.23
C LEU A 49 -6.37 14.55 3.97
N ASP A 50 -7.62 14.75 3.58
CA ASP A 50 -8.57 13.65 3.33
C ASP A 50 -8.52 13.17 1.87
N ASP A 51 -8.13 14.04 0.94
CA ASP A 51 -7.94 13.72 -0.48
C ASP A 51 -6.55 14.15 -0.95
N ILE A 52 -5.76 13.18 -1.41
CA ILE A 52 -4.40 13.43 -1.92
C ILE A 52 -4.39 14.38 -3.14
N ASN A 53 -5.48 14.51 -3.86
CA ASN A 53 -5.58 15.41 -5.00
C ASN A 53 -5.57 16.89 -4.59
N THR A 54 -5.96 17.21 -3.35
CA THR A 54 -5.90 18.60 -2.81
C THR A 54 -4.53 18.95 -2.21
N TYR A 55 -3.58 18.02 -2.21
CA TYR A 55 -2.23 18.22 -1.66
C TYR A 55 -1.55 19.50 -2.15
N ALA A 56 -1.64 19.77 -3.47
CA ALA A 56 -0.96 20.89 -4.11
C ALA A 56 -1.47 22.26 -3.62
N THR A 57 -2.73 22.34 -3.21
CA THR A 57 -3.38 23.60 -2.76
C THR A 57 -3.43 23.72 -1.25
N GLU A 58 -3.55 22.61 -0.53
CA GLU A 58 -3.80 22.64 0.91
C GLU A 58 -2.55 22.41 1.76
N ILE A 59 -1.57 21.67 1.25
CA ILE A 59 -0.41 21.23 2.02
C ILE A 59 0.91 21.74 1.45
N ALA A 60 1.12 21.59 0.13
CA ALA A 60 2.41 21.92 -0.50
C ALA A 60 2.87 23.38 -0.28
N PRO A 61 2.00 24.39 -0.20
CA PRO A 61 2.43 25.78 0.05
C PRO A 61 2.82 26.06 1.51
N ALA A 62 2.61 25.14 2.46
CA ALA A 62 2.92 25.36 3.86
C ALA A 62 4.43 25.50 4.11
N ARG A 63 4.84 26.67 4.64
CA ARG A 63 6.23 26.96 4.94
C ARG A 63 6.73 26.15 6.15
N THR A 64 8.02 25.81 6.14
CA THR A 64 8.68 25.27 7.33
C THR A 64 8.69 26.29 8.47
N PHE A 65 9.00 25.85 9.66
CA PHE A 65 9.06 26.73 10.83
C PHE A 65 10.24 26.35 11.73
N VAL A 66 10.69 27.35 12.50
CA VAL A 66 11.78 27.18 13.46
C VAL A 66 11.58 28.15 14.62
N PHE A 67 11.91 27.73 15.84
CA PHE A 67 11.91 28.59 16.99
C PHE A 67 13.22 29.36 17.12
N VAL A 68 13.15 30.62 17.58
CA VAL A 68 14.35 31.42 17.81
C VAL A 68 15.31 30.74 18.78
N ARG A 69 14.81 30.02 19.78
CA ARG A 69 15.62 29.23 20.71
C ARG A 69 16.48 28.14 20.01
N ASP A 70 15.99 27.59 18.90
CA ASP A 70 16.66 26.54 18.17
C ASP A 70 17.56 27.08 17.06
N ILE A 71 17.26 28.27 16.53
CA ILE A 71 18.04 28.92 15.49
C ILE A 71 19.41 29.39 16.01
N MET A 72 19.46 29.98 17.19
CA MET A 72 20.69 30.63 17.68
C MET A 72 21.89 29.67 17.75
N PRO A 73 21.77 28.43 18.28
CA PRO A 73 22.87 27.45 18.23
C PRO A 73 23.26 27.04 16.81
N LEU A 74 22.28 26.93 15.89
CA LEU A 74 22.53 26.54 14.51
C LEU A 74 23.27 27.64 13.72
N LEU A 75 22.95 28.90 14.02
CA LEU A 75 23.65 30.05 13.45
C LEU A 75 25.12 30.11 13.92
N GLN A 76 25.36 29.93 15.21
CA GLN A 76 26.71 29.89 15.76
C GLN A 76 27.56 28.77 15.17
N ALA A 77 26.93 27.63 14.82
CA ALA A 77 27.54 26.50 14.18
C ALA A 77 27.64 26.60 12.64
N ASN A 78 27.16 27.72 12.02
CA ASN A 78 27.11 27.93 10.58
C ASN A 78 26.37 26.80 9.81
N LEU A 79 25.31 26.26 10.40
CA LEU A 79 24.54 25.12 9.86
C LEU A 79 23.31 25.56 9.06
N ILE A 80 22.93 26.86 9.06
CA ILE A 80 21.81 27.37 8.27
C ILE A 80 22.33 27.83 6.90
N LYS A 81 22.07 27.02 5.86
CA LYS A 81 22.60 27.25 4.51
C LYS A 81 21.54 27.60 3.45
N GLY A 82 20.24 27.64 3.79
CA GLY A 82 19.21 27.81 2.77
C GLY A 82 17.82 28.23 3.28
N GLY A 83 17.71 28.56 4.56
CA GLY A 83 16.45 29.08 5.12
C GLY A 83 16.39 30.61 4.93
N ASP A 84 15.28 31.10 4.39
CA ASP A 84 14.89 32.51 4.37
C ASP A 84 13.44 32.65 4.82
N LEU A 85 12.98 33.88 5.02
CA LEU A 85 11.62 34.16 5.50
C LEU A 85 10.54 33.96 4.42
N ASP A 86 10.90 33.66 3.18
CA ASP A 86 9.95 33.28 2.15
C ASP A 86 9.55 31.81 2.25
N ASN A 87 10.44 30.96 2.78
CA ASN A 87 10.21 29.52 2.91
C ASN A 87 10.14 29.03 4.37
N ALA A 88 10.39 29.88 5.35
CA ALA A 88 10.37 29.53 6.77
C ALA A 88 9.64 30.58 7.62
N ILE A 89 8.90 30.09 8.61
CA ILE A 89 8.26 30.88 9.67
C ILE A 89 9.18 30.83 10.88
N VAL A 90 9.66 31.99 11.35
CA VAL A 90 10.48 32.06 12.56
C VAL A 90 9.58 32.44 13.75
N ILE A 91 9.57 31.61 14.77
CA ILE A 91 8.71 31.75 15.95
C ILE A 91 9.54 32.30 17.11
N TYR A 92 9.25 33.53 17.47
CA TYR A 92 9.82 34.21 18.65
C TYR A 92 8.85 34.08 19.81
N GLU A 93 9.10 33.13 20.70
CA GLU A 93 8.19 32.76 21.78
C GLU A 93 8.78 32.99 23.19
N GLN A 94 10.10 33.12 23.27
CA GLN A 94 10.81 33.28 24.50
C GLN A 94 11.72 34.50 24.41
N GLN A 95 11.56 35.45 25.33
CA GLN A 95 12.37 36.65 25.37
C GLN A 95 13.87 36.33 25.41
N VAL A 96 14.61 36.99 24.53
CA VAL A 96 16.07 37.04 24.53
C VAL A 96 16.52 38.52 24.75
N SER A 97 17.81 38.74 24.95
CA SER A 97 18.31 40.13 25.01
C SER A 97 18.13 40.86 23.68
N GLN A 98 17.86 42.15 23.72
CA GLN A 98 17.69 42.97 22.52
C GLN A 98 18.85 42.80 21.54
N GLU A 99 20.10 42.77 22.06
CA GLU A 99 21.29 42.56 21.25
C GLU A 99 21.26 41.27 20.42
N LYS A 100 20.82 40.14 21.02
CA LYS A 100 20.68 38.87 20.32
C LYS A 100 19.59 38.90 19.26
N LEU A 101 18.46 39.58 19.55
CA LEU A 101 17.37 39.73 18.60
C LEU A 101 17.78 40.63 17.42
N ASP A 102 18.55 41.68 17.69
CA ASP A 102 19.09 42.56 16.68
C ASP A 102 20.09 41.82 15.75
N GLN A 103 20.97 40.98 16.31
CA GLN A 103 21.86 40.11 15.53
C GLN A 103 21.07 39.16 14.64
N LEU A 104 19.96 38.59 15.14
CA LEU A 104 19.09 37.74 14.34
C LEU A 104 18.39 38.53 13.24
N ALA A 105 17.92 39.73 13.51
CA ALA A 105 17.29 40.60 12.54
C ALA A 105 18.25 41.00 11.41
N ASP A 106 19.48 41.34 11.72
CA ASP A 106 20.53 41.68 10.76
C ASP A 106 20.87 40.46 9.87
N LEU A 107 20.91 39.26 10.45
CA LEU A 107 21.16 38.03 9.74
C LEU A 107 20.02 37.61 8.79
N LEU A 108 18.79 37.72 9.27
CA LEU A 108 17.57 37.37 8.50
C LEU A 108 17.18 38.51 7.54
N LYS A 109 17.89 39.68 7.61
CA LYS A 109 17.61 40.90 6.84
C LYS A 109 16.18 41.41 7.01
N VAL A 110 15.72 41.42 8.28
CA VAL A 110 14.39 41.90 8.69
C VAL A 110 14.52 43.17 9.52
N PRO A 111 13.47 43.99 9.61
CA PRO A 111 13.42 45.09 10.55
C PRO A 111 13.64 44.60 11.98
N ARG A 112 14.36 45.42 12.78
CA ARG A 112 14.55 45.15 14.21
C ARG A 112 13.22 45.16 14.94
N MET A 113 13.06 44.22 15.85
CA MET A 113 11.86 44.07 16.70
C MET A 113 12.20 44.36 18.15
N ASP A 114 11.23 44.85 18.89
CA ASP A 114 11.33 44.97 20.33
C ASP A 114 11.34 43.58 20.99
N ALA A 115 12.35 43.29 21.80
CA ALA A 115 12.51 42.04 22.50
C ALA A 115 11.34 41.68 23.44
N ASN A 116 10.48 42.62 23.77
CA ASN A 116 9.28 42.36 24.54
C ASN A 116 8.11 41.84 23.69
N ASN A 117 8.17 41.97 22.38
CA ASN A 117 7.10 41.59 21.45
C ASN A 117 7.28 40.18 20.96
N ILE A 118 6.73 39.21 21.70
CA ILE A 118 6.66 37.80 21.27
C ILE A 118 5.73 37.66 20.05
N GLY A 119 6.12 36.86 19.07
CA GLY A 119 5.32 36.68 17.86
C GLY A 119 6.03 35.92 16.75
N TYR A 120 5.51 36.06 15.53
CA TYR A 120 6.13 35.55 14.33
C TYR A 120 7.07 36.59 13.70
N ILE A 121 8.29 36.16 13.35
CA ILE A 121 9.19 36.94 12.51
C ILE A 121 8.98 36.45 11.08
N GLN A 122 8.32 37.26 10.26
CA GLN A 122 7.90 36.86 8.92
C GLN A 122 7.72 38.07 8.00
N HIS A 123 7.95 37.88 6.70
CA HIS A 123 7.67 38.86 5.65
C HIS A 123 6.21 38.82 5.18
N LYS A 124 5.59 37.63 5.23
CA LYS A 124 4.23 37.35 4.77
C LYS A 124 3.42 36.81 5.93
N PRO A 125 2.14 37.15 6.06
CA PRO A 125 1.27 36.54 7.05
C PRO A 125 1.21 35.03 6.91
N LEU A 126 0.75 34.35 7.97
CA LEU A 126 0.45 32.91 7.87
C LEU A 126 -0.61 32.68 6.80
N GLN A 127 -0.44 31.62 5.99
CA GLN A 127 -1.45 31.23 5.01
C GLN A 127 -2.64 30.56 5.70
N TRP A 128 -2.39 29.87 6.81
CA TRP A 128 -3.39 29.23 7.68
C TRP A 128 -2.95 29.31 9.13
N ASP A 129 -3.89 29.39 10.05
CA ASP A 129 -3.59 29.41 11.48
C ASP A 129 -2.82 28.17 11.94
N ASN A 130 -2.98 27.06 11.23
CA ASN A 130 -2.30 25.78 11.46
C ASN A 130 -1.18 25.49 10.45
N GLU A 131 -0.56 26.50 9.84
CA GLU A 131 0.45 26.33 8.79
C GLU A 131 1.62 25.45 9.23
N CYS A 132 2.09 25.61 10.48
CA CYS A 132 3.15 24.79 11.05
C CYS A 132 2.80 23.28 11.06
N THR A 133 1.56 22.94 11.37
CA THR A 133 1.10 21.55 11.37
C THR A 133 0.85 21.04 9.96
N ARG A 134 0.40 21.90 9.03
CA ARG A 134 0.33 21.54 7.60
C ARG A 134 1.72 21.20 7.05
N HIS A 135 2.75 21.96 7.44
CA HIS A 135 4.12 21.61 7.08
C HIS A 135 4.56 20.26 7.68
N LYS A 136 4.19 19.94 8.92
CA LYS A 136 4.45 18.62 9.50
C LYS A 136 3.73 17.50 8.75
N LEU A 137 2.58 17.77 8.17
CA LEU A 137 1.86 16.85 7.29
C LEU A 137 2.63 16.63 5.98
N LEU A 138 3.16 17.71 5.38
CA LEU A 138 4.05 17.65 4.22
C LEU A 138 5.28 16.79 4.51
N ASP A 139 5.93 16.97 5.67
CA ASP A 139 7.07 16.16 6.11
C ASP A 139 6.73 14.67 6.15
N ILE A 140 5.55 14.30 6.72
CA ILE A 140 5.12 12.90 6.79
C ILE A 140 4.91 12.33 5.39
N ILE A 141 4.23 13.06 4.50
CA ILE A 141 3.98 12.60 3.12
C ILE A 141 5.31 12.37 2.39
N GLY A 142 6.25 13.30 2.53
CA GLY A 142 7.60 13.18 1.95
C GLY A 142 8.36 11.97 2.51
N ASP A 143 8.35 11.78 3.83
CA ASP A 143 9.01 10.64 4.48
C ASP A 143 8.35 9.30 4.11
N MET A 144 7.02 9.27 3.90
CA MET A 144 6.31 8.07 3.45
C MET A 144 6.65 7.69 2.00
N ALA A 145 7.11 8.61 1.18
CA ALA A 145 7.62 8.29 -0.16
C ALA A 145 8.79 7.29 -0.13
N LEU A 146 9.55 7.24 0.98
CA LEU A 146 10.62 6.26 1.21
C LEU A 146 10.13 4.81 1.30
N ILE A 147 8.84 4.59 1.48
CA ILE A 147 8.23 3.24 1.40
C ILE A 147 8.44 2.66 -0.01
N GLY A 148 8.40 3.49 -1.05
CA GLY A 148 8.61 3.10 -2.44
C GLY A 148 7.38 2.48 -3.11
N LYS A 149 6.23 2.46 -2.43
CA LYS A 149 4.95 1.95 -2.94
C LYS A 149 3.81 2.81 -2.39
N PRO A 150 2.86 3.25 -3.22
CA PRO A 150 1.69 3.98 -2.73
C PRO A 150 0.83 3.07 -1.85
N ILE A 151 0.24 3.65 -0.82
CA ILE A 151 -0.57 2.92 0.17
C ILE A 151 -2.01 3.45 0.18
N LYS A 152 -2.96 2.57 0.48
CA LYS A 152 -4.33 2.91 0.87
C LYS A 152 -4.48 2.63 2.36
N GLY A 153 -4.91 3.65 3.10
CA GLY A 153 -5.06 3.59 4.55
C GLY A 153 -5.05 4.99 5.16
N ARG A 154 -5.53 5.08 6.38
CA ARG A 154 -5.62 6.33 7.14
C ARG A 154 -4.47 6.45 8.14
N ILE A 155 -3.60 7.44 7.97
CA ILE A 155 -2.51 7.75 8.90
C ILE A 155 -2.99 8.75 9.94
N ILE A 156 -2.71 8.47 11.20
CA ILE A 156 -2.91 9.36 12.34
C ILE A 156 -1.57 9.52 13.03
N ALA A 157 -1.05 10.74 13.08
CA ALA A 157 0.26 11.04 13.66
C ALA A 157 0.13 12.05 14.79
N THR A 158 0.69 11.73 15.95
CA THR A 158 0.82 12.62 17.11
C THR A 158 2.29 12.95 17.29
N ARG A 159 2.63 14.24 17.39
CA ARG A 159 4.01 14.74 17.49
C ARG A 159 4.93 14.15 16.40
N PRO A 160 4.55 14.26 15.12
CA PRO A 160 5.38 13.71 14.04
C PRO A 160 6.72 14.46 13.92
N GLY A 161 7.71 13.76 13.37
CA GLY A 161 9.02 14.31 13.05
C GLY A 161 9.83 13.30 12.25
N HIS A 162 10.83 13.75 11.49
CA HIS A 162 11.59 12.92 10.56
C HIS A 162 12.11 11.60 11.18
N THR A 163 12.53 11.63 12.46
CA THR A 163 13.02 10.41 13.13
C THR A 163 11.94 9.34 13.25
N VAL A 164 10.76 9.67 13.77
CA VAL A 164 9.66 8.71 13.93
C VAL A 164 9.02 8.38 12.59
N ASN A 165 8.88 9.34 11.68
CA ASN A 165 8.37 9.14 10.34
C ASN A 165 9.23 8.12 9.57
N ASN A 166 10.55 8.28 9.59
CA ASN A 166 11.50 7.35 8.94
C ASN A 166 11.47 5.95 9.57
N LYS A 167 11.33 5.86 10.91
CA LYS A 167 11.14 4.56 11.58
C LYS A 167 9.85 3.90 11.11
N PHE A 168 8.77 4.66 11.00
CA PHE A 168 7.48 4.16 10.51
C PHE A 168 7.56 3.72 9.04
N ALA A 169 8.18 4.52 8.17
CA ALA A 169 8.40 4.14 6.77
C ALA A 169 9.19 2.84 6.62
N ARG A 170 10.23 2.63 7.45
CA ARG A 170 10.99 1.36 7.49
C ARG A 170 10.14 0.19 7.98
N LEU A 171 9.30 0.40 8.99
CA LEU A 171 8.35 -0.61 9.47
C LEU A 171 7.37 -1.00 8.36
N MET A 172 6.77 -0.02 7.71
CA MET A 172 5.86 -0.23 6.58
C MET A 172 6.54 -0.98 5.42
N ARG A 173 7.75 -0.57 5.05
CA ARG A 173 8.53 -1.27 4.01
C ARG A 173 8.81 -2.74 4.37
N LYS A 174 9.07 -3.04 5.66
CA LYS A 174 9.24 -4.42 6.14
C LYS A 174 7.93 -5.21 6.05
N GLU A 175 6.80 -4.61 6.44
CA GLU A 175 5.49 -5.26 6.33
C GLU A 175 5.10 -5.50 4.85
N ILE A 176 5.31 -4.53 3.97
CA ILE A 176 5.06 -4.68 2.53
C ILE A 176 5.89 -5.83 1.94
N ARG A 177 7.17 -5.94 2.30
CA ARG A 177 8.03 -7.04 1.83
C ARG A 177 7.57 -8.43 2.30
N LYS A 178 6.97 -8.54 3.48
CA LYS A 178 6.39 -9.81 3.96
C LYS A 178 5.16 -10.23 3.15
N HIS A 179 4.44 -9.25 2.60
CA HIS A 179 3.20 -9.42 1.85
C HIS A 179 3.33 -8.82 0.44
N GLU A 180 4.45 -9.10 -0.24
CA GLU A 180 4.78 -8.54 -1.55
C GLU A 180 3.68 -8.83 -2.58
N VAL A 181 2.99 -9.94 -2.39
CA VAL A 181 1.78 -10.30 -3.11
C VAL A 181 0.64 -10.42 -2.13
N GLN A 182 -0.30 -9.47 -2.17
CA GLN A 182 -1.49 -9.50 -1.33
C GLN A 182 -2.54 -10.46 -1.89
N ALA A 183 -3.14 -11.25 -1.00
CA ALA A 183 -4.28 -12.07 -1.35
C ALA A 183 -5.45 -11.19 -1.80
N PRO A 184 -6.27 -11.63 -2.75
CA PRO A 184 -7.55 -10.99 -3.06
C PRO A 184 -8.45 -10.91 -1.83
N ILE A 185 -9.38 -9.97 -1.82
CA ILE A 185 -10.47 -9.94 -0.85
C ILE A 185 -11.54 -10.89 -1.36
N TYR A 186 -12.03 -11.77 -0.50
CA TYR A 186 -13.10 -12.71 -0.81
C TYR A 186 -14.16 -12.68 0.29
N ASP A 187 -15.36 -12.30 -0.08
CA ASP A 187 -16.56 -12.47 0.75
C ASP A 187 -17.39 -13.64 0.16
N PRO A 188 -17.59 -14.74 0.92
CA PRO A 188 -18.38 -15.87 0.45
C PRO A 188 -19.86 -15.56 0.27
N ASN A 189 -20.36 -14.44 0.82
CA ASN A 189 -21.75 -14.00 0.71
C ASN A 189 -22.01 -13.16 -0.57
N GLU A 190 -20.96 -12.66 -1.23
CA GLU A 190 -21.11 -11.96 -2.50
C GLU A 190 -21.36 -12.93 -3.65
N GLU A 191 -22.21 -12.52 -4.57
CA GLU A 191 -22.50 -13.27 -5.80
C GLU A 191 -21.24 -13.33 -6.69
N PRO A 192 -20.79 -14.54 -7.11
CA PRO A 192 -19.62 -14.66 -7.96
C PRO A 192 -19.88 -14.13 -9.38
N LEU A 193 -18.83 -13.64 -10.02
CA LEU A 193 -18.89 -13.25 -11.44
C LEU A 193 -19.21 -14.45 -12.35
N MET A 194 -18.68 -15.65 -11.99
CA MET A 194 -19.05 -16.93 -12.62
C MET A 194 -19.21 -17.98 -11.54
N ASP A 195 -20.35 -18.64 -11.57
CA ASP A 195 -20.61 -19.85 -10.80
C ASP A 195 -20.06 -21.11 -11.52
N ASN A 196 -20.25 -22.26 -10.90
CA ASN A 196 -19.79 -23.53 -11.44
C ASN A 196 -20.44 -23.89 -12.79
N ILE A 197 -21.71 -23.50 -13.03
CA ILE A 197 -22.41 -23.76 -14.27
C ILE A 197 -21.77 -22.96 -15.39
N ARG A 198 -21.54 -21.67 -15.20
CA ARG A 198 -20.89 -20.81 -16.19
C ARG A 198 -19.45 -21.22 -16.47
N ILE A 199 -18.70 -21.68 -15.48
CA ILE A 199 -17.34 -22.22 -15.66
C ILE A 199 -17.36 -23.45 -16.57
N ARG A 200 -18.33 -24.36 -16.41
CA ARG A 200 -18.48 -25.57 -17.23
C ARG A 200 -18.86 -25.28 -18.68
N GLU A 201 -19.46 -24.17 -18.98
CA GLU A 201 -19.72 -23.73 -20.35
C GLU A 201 -18.45 -23.30 -21.07
N LEU A 202 -17.48 -22.74 -20.32
CA LEU A 202 -16.23 -22.22 -20.88
C LEU A 202 -15.11 -23.27 -20.88
N LEU A 203 -14.94 -24.02 -19.77
CA LEU A 203 -13.89 -25.02 -19.62
C LEU A 203 -14.38 -26.42 -20.04
N PRO A 204 -13.57 -27.17 -20.81
CA PRO A 204 -13.89 -28.55 -21.18
C PRO A 204 -13.76 -29.53 -20.00
N HIS A 205 -13.04 -29.18 -18.95
CA HIS A 205 -12.78 -30.04 -17.80
C HIS A 205 -14.07 -30.46 -17.07
N ARG A 206 -14.09 -31.70 -16.61
CA ARG A 206 -15.19 -32.29 -15.82
C ARG A 206 -14.59 -33.04 -14.64
N TYR A 207 -15.45 -33.50 -13.73
CA TYR A 207 -15.05 -34.34 -12.62
C TYR A 207 -14.18 -35.52 -13.09
N PRO A 208 -13.05 -35.81 -12.43
CA PRO A 208 -12.49 -35.15 -11.23
C PRO A 208 -11.53 -34.00 -11.52
N MET A 209 -11.36 -33.59 -12.78
CA MET A 209 -10.36 -32.61 -13.20
C MET A 209 -10.84 -31.18 -13.28
N GLN A 210 -12.10 -30.88 -12.98
CA GLN A 210 -12.53 -29.49 -12.82
C GLN A 210 -12.16 -28.98 -11.42
N LEU A 211 -11.21 -28.04 -11.35
CA LEU A 211 -10.60 -27.60 -10.10
C LEU A 211 -10.91 -26.13 -9.73
N VAL A 212 -11.76 -25.45 -10.49
CA VAL A 212 -12.20 -24.08 -10.19
C VAL A 212 -13.70 -24.11 -9.88
N ASP A 213 -14.09 -23.59 -8.71
CA ASP A 213 -15.48 -23.59 -8.24
C ASP A 213 -16.21 -22.27 -8.57
N LYS A 214 -15.49 -21.14 -8.47
CA LYS A 214 -16.04 -19.79 -8.70
C LYS A 214 -14.99 -18.88 -9.32
N VAL A 215 -15.45 -17.87 -10.08
CA VAL A 215 -14.66 -16.68 -10.44
C VAL A 215 -15.29 -15.48 -9.75
N ILE A 216 -14.51 -14.74 -8.98
CA ILE A 216 -15.00 -13.59 -8.19
C ILE A 216 -14.65 -12.25 -8.81
N ALA A 217 -13.60 -12.19 -9.63
CA ALA A 217 -13.23 -10.99 -10.37
C ALA A 217 -12.48 -11.35 -11.64
N MET A 218 -12.67 -10.57 -12.70
CA MET A 218 -11.97 -10.72 -13.96
C MET A 218 -11.86 -9.36 -14.65
N GLY A 219 -10.65 -9.08 -15.15
CA GLY A 219 -10.35 -7.94 -16.02
C GLY A 219 -9.86 -8.41 -17.38
N SER A 220 -9.31 -7.52 -18.18
CA SER A 220 -8.73 -7.88 -19.50
C SER A 220 -7.45 -8.71 -19.40
N THR A 221 -6.70 -8.59 -18.31
CA THR A 221 -5.38 -9.22 -18.13
C THR A 221 -5.24 -10.01 -16.84
N SER A 222 -6.26 -10.09 -16.01
CA SER A 222 -6.20 -10.78 -14.72
C SER A 222 -7.53 -11.41 -14.34
N ILE A 223 -7.47 -12.48 -13.56
CA ILE A 223 -8.62 -13.21 -13.05
C ILE A 223 -8.37 -13.67 -11.62
N ILE A 224 -9.44 -13.71 -10.82
CA ILE A 224 -9.44 -14.25 -9.47
C ILE A 224 -10.47 -15.38 -9.39
N GLY A 225 -10.00 -16.58 -9.13
CA GLY A 225 -10.82 -17.75 -8.96
C GLY A 225 -10.73 -18.36 -7.57
N ILE A 226 -11.68 -19.22 -7.23
CA ILE A 226 -11.83 -19.90 -5.95
C ILE A 226 -11.92 -21.40 -6.18
N LYS A 227 -11.25 -22.18 -5.31
CA LYS A 227 -11.50 -23.60 -5.13
C LYS A 227 -11.67 -23.91 -3.64
N ASN A 228 -12.73 -24.60 -3.30
CA ASN A 228 -12.93 -25.18 -1.98
C ASN A 228 -12.31 -26.59 -1.95
N VAL A 229 -11.35 -26.81 -1.07
CA VAL A 229 -10.69 -28.11 -0.93
C VAL A 229 -11.46 -28.90 0.12
N THR A 230 -12.25 -29.88 -0.35
CA THR A 230 -13.06 -30.71 0.55
C THR A 230 -12.40 -32.07 0.79
N SER A 231 -12.81 -32.78 1.86
CA SER A 231 -12.36 -34.15 2.14
C SER A 231 -12.83 -35.17 1.08
N ASN A 232 -13.80 -34.79 0.23
CA ASN A 232 -14.35 -35.65 -0.83
C ASN A 232 -13.55 -35.59 -2.13
N GLU A 233 -12.46 -34.86 -2.18
CA GLU A 233 -11.60 -34.83 -3.36
C GLU A 233 -10.95 -36.21 -3.59
N PRO A 234 -11.05 -36.79 -4.79
CA PRO A 234 -10.60 -38.16 -5.05
C PRO A 234 -9.09 -38.37 -4.85
N PHE A 235 -8.29 -37.31 -5.00
CA PHE A 235 -6.84 -37.43 -4.83
C PHE A 235 -6.41 -37.69 -3.38
N PHE A 236 -7.26 -37.36 -2.36
CA PHE A 236 -6.94 -37.66 -0.97
C PHE A 236 -7.00 -39.17 -0.63
N GLN A 237 -7.60 -39.98 -1.47
CA GLN A 237 -7.55 -41.46 -1.29
C GLN A 237 -6.12 -42.00 -1.38
N GLY A 238 -5.24 -41.32 -2.14
CA GLY A 238 -3.87 -41.75 -2.34
C GLY A 238 -2.81 -40.77 -1.88
N HIS A 239 -3.15 -39.47 -1.69
CA HIS A 239 -2.15 -38.42 -1.46
C HIS A 239 -2.41 -37.57 -0.17
N PHE A 240 -2.26 -38.05 1.06
CA PHE A 240 -1.95 -39.40 1.50
C PHE A 240 -3.03 -39.83 2.49
N PRO A 241 -3.37 -41.14 2.62
CA PRO A 241 -4.49 -41.59 3.46
C PRO A 241 -4.45 -41.10 4.92
N GLN A 242 -3.25 -40.99 5.52
CA GLN A 242 -3.08 -40.57 6.91
C GLN A 242 -2.71 -39.10 7.07
N GLU A 243 -2.29 -38.44 6.00
CA GLU A 243 -1.95 -37.01 5.98
C GLU A 243 -2.42 -36.39 4.64
N PRO A 244 -3.71 -36.06 4.51
CA PRO A 244 -4.25 -35.59 3.26
C PRO A 244 -3.68 -34.21 2.89
N VAL A 245 -3.03 -34.14 1.74
CA VAL A 245 -2.44 -32.92 1.18
C VAL A 245 -2.81 -32.85 -0.30
N MET A 246 -3.30 -31.71 -0.75
CA MET A 246 -3.59 -31.51 -2.18
C MET A 246 -2.30 -31.59 -2.99
N PRO A 247 -2.22 -32.46 -4.02
CA PRO A 247 -1.04 -32.57 -4.86
C PRO A 247 -0.62 -31.22 -5.46
N GLY A 248 0.67 -30.89 -5.37
CA GLY A 248 1.18 -29.62 -5.89
C GLY A 248 0.94 -29.45 -7.39
N VAL A 249 1.04 -30.54 -8.16
CA VAL A 249 0.75 -30.51 -9.59
C VAL A 249 -0.71 -30.13 -9.90
N LEU A 250 -1.66 -30.55 -9.06
CA LEU A 250 -3.07 -30.18 -9.20
C LEU A 250 -3.33 -28.73 -8.75
N GLN A 251 -2.48 -28.19 -7.87
CA GLN A 251 -2.53 -26.76 -7.54
C GLN A 251 -2.13 -25.91 -8.76
N VAL A 252 -1.09 -26.31 -9.51
CA VAL A 252 -0.69 -25.64 -10.74
C VAL A 252 -1.77 -25.77 -11.81
N GLU A 253 -2.36 -26.95 -11.96
CA GLU A 253 -3.48 -27.19 -12.88
C GLU A 253 -4.67 -26.29 -12.57
N ALA A 254 -5.05 -26.16 -11.28
CA ALA A 254 -6.14 -25.28 -10.88
C ALA A 254 -5.88 -23.79 -11.21
N MET A 255 -4.63 -23.32 -11.03
CA MET A 255 -4.23 -21.98 -11.47
C MET A 255 -4.34 -21.82 -12.99
N ALA A 256 -3.93 -22.83 -13.74
CA ALA A 256 -4.00 -22.79 -15.21
C ALA A 256 -5.43 -22.83 -15.73
N GLN A 257 -6.30 -23.61 -15.12
CA GLN A 257 -7.74 -23.58 -15.44
C GLN A 257 -8.34 -22.20 -15.19
N CYS A 258 -7.99 -21.58 -14.07
CA CYS A 258 -8.39 -20.20 -13.78
C CYS A 258 -7.88 -19.23 -14.88
N GLY A 259 -6.61 -19.34 -15.29
CA GLY A 259 -6.06 -18.57 -16.40
C GLY A 259 -6.71 -18.88 -17.75
N GLY A 260 -7.07 -20.14 -17.98
CA GLY A 260 -7.80 -20.59 -19.15
C GLY A 260 -9.17 -19.92 -19.28
N LEU A 261 -9.91 -19.76 -18.17
CA LEU A 261 -11.17 -19.00 -18.14
C LEU A 261 -10.98 -17.57 -18.62
N LEU A 262 -9.89 -16.88 -18.21
CA LEU A 262 -9.58 -15.54 -18.67
C LEU A 262 -9.42 -15.46 -20.19
N VAL A 263 -8.70 -16.42 -20.78
CA VAL A 263 -8.43 -16.41 -22.23
C VAL A 263 -9.65 -16.86 -23.01
N LEU A 264 -10.34 -17.90 -22.57
CA LEU A 264 -11.54 -18.41 -23.22
C LEU A 264 -12.72 -17.44 -23.17
N SER A 265 -12.80 -16.60 -22.14
CA SER A 265 -13.84 -15.54 -22.08
C SER A 265 -13.66 -14.44 -23.12
N GLN A 266 -12.52 -14.37 -23.80
CA GLN A 266 -12.19 -13.35 -24.79
C GLN A 266 -12.27 -13.86 -26.24
N VAL A 267 -12.65 -15.11 -26.45
CA VAL A 267 -12.81 -15.71 -27.78
C VAL A 267 -14.29 -16.00 -28.10
N GLU A 268 -14.61 -16.03 -29.38
CA GLU A 268 -15.91 -16.48 -29.85
C GLU A 268 -16.01 -18.00 -29.79
N GLU A 269 -17.19 -18.54 -29.48
CA GLU A 269 -17.48 -19.99 -29.37
C GLU A 269 -16.49 -20.70 -28.43
N PRO A 270 -16.34 -20.29 -27.14
CA PRO A 270 -15.32 -20.82 -26.23
C PRO A 270 -15.39 -22.33 -26.06
N GLU A 271 -16.57 -22.96 -26.20
CA GLU A 271 -16.80 -24.42 -26.15
C GLU A 271 -16.09 -25.17 -27.25
N ARG A 272 -15.69 -24.50 -28.32
CA ARG A 272 -14.94 -25.09 -29.44
C ARG A 272 -13.44 -25.02 -29.30
N TRP A 273 -12.92 -24.58 -28.13
CA TRP A 273 -11.50 -24.46 -27.91
C TRP A 273 -11.02 -25.41 -26.82
N SER A 274 -9.88 -26.02 -27.06
CA SER A 274 -9.15 -26.83 -26.10
C SER A 274 -7.93 -26.06 -25.57
N THR A 275 -7.54 -26.33 -24.34
CA THR A 275 -6.40 -25.70 -23.68
C THR A 275 -5.31 -26.70 -23.38
N TYR A 276 -4.08 -26.36 -23.69
CA TYR A 276 -2.91 -27.26 -23.48
C TYR A 276 -1.78 -26.47 -22.81
N PHE A 277 -1.14 -27.09 -21.82
CA PHE A 277 0.13 -26.60 -21.31
C PHE A 277 1.24 -26.74 -22.36
N LEU A 278 2.04 -25.70 -22.53
CA LEU A 278 3.28 -25.72 -23.27
C LEU A 278 4.50 -25.73 -22.34
N LYS A 279 4.41 -25.02 -21.20
CA LYS A 279 5.55 -24.86 -20.30
C LYS A 279 5.07 -24.47 -18.90
N ILE A 280 5.78 -24.94 -17.87
CA ILE A 280 5.58 -24.58 -16.48
C ILE A 280 6.95 -24.21 -15.90
N ASP A 281 7.07 -23.00 -15.33
CA ASP A 281 8.31 -22.44 -14.80
C ASP A 281 8.10 -21.89 -13.39
N ASP A 282 9.20 -21.70 -12.67
CA ASP A 282 9.29 -20.98 -11.40
C ASP A 282 8.24 -21.42 -10.36
N VAL A 283 7.93 -22.72 -10.34
CA VAL A 283 6.96 -23.29 -9.42
C VAL A 283 7.57 -23.33 -8.02
N LYS A 284 6.85 -22.77 -7.05
CA LYS A 284 7.21 -22.85 -5.64
C LYS A 284 5.98 -23.19 -4.80
N PHE A 285 6.11 -24.25 -4.02
CA PHE A 285 5.13 -24.64 -3.01
C PHE A 285 5.65 -24.17 -1.65
N ARG A 286 4.90 -23.30 -0.99
CA ARG A 286 5.32 -22.65 0.26
C ARG A 286 4.71 -23.26 1.50
N GLN A 287 3.49 -23.80 1.36
CA GLN A 287 2.74 -24.43 2.44
C GLN A 287 1.89 -25.58 1.91
N LYS A 288 1.59 -26.54 2.76
CA LYS A 288 0.62 -27.62 2.46
C LYS A 288 -0.78 -27.02 2.32
N VAL A 289 -1.54 -27.56 1.39
CA VAL A 289 -2.97 -27.30 1.22
C VAL A 289 -3.70 -28.55 1.64
N VAL A 290 -4.64 -28.43 2.55
CA VAL A 290 -5.30 -29.54 3.24
C VAL A 290 -6.82 -29.45 3.14
N PRO A 291 -7.57 -30.53 3.39
CA PRO A 291 -9.04 -30.47 3.46
C PRO A 291 -9.53 -29.39 4.42
N GLY A 292 -10.51 -28.60 4.00
CA GLY A 292 -11.04 -27.45 4.71
C GLY A 292 -10.46 -26.10 4.28
N ASP A 293 -9.37 -26.10 3.49
CA ASP A 293 -8.84 -24.84 2.93
C ASP A 293 -9.73 -24.31 1.80
N THR A 294 -9.86 -23.00 1.72
CA THR A 294 -10.35 -22.30 0.53
C THR A 294 -9.18 -21.65 -0.18
N LEU A 295 -8.92 -22.07 -1.40
CA LEU A 295 -7.88 -21.54 -2.25
C LEU A 295 -8.41 -20.37 -3.07
N MET A 296 -7.68 -19.26 -3.05
CA MET A 296 -7.87 -18.13 -3.96
C MET A 296 -6.74 -18.12 -5.00
N PHE A 297 -7.08 -18.07 -6.27
CA PHE A 297 -6.13 -17.93 -7.36
C PHE A 297 -6.14 -16.50 -7.86
N ARG A 298 -4.97 -15.88 -7.94
CA ARG A 298 -4.77 -14.64 -8.69
C ARG A 298 -3.86 -14.96 -9.86
N VAL A 299 -4.38 -14.89 -11.06
CA VAL A 299 -3.64 -15.20 -12.30
C VAL A 299 -3.62 -13.98 -13.19
N GLU A 300 -2.45 -13.65 -13.73
CA GLU A 300 -2.21 -12.47 -14.55
C GLU A 300 -1.48 -12.84 -15.85
N LEU A 301 -1.91 -12.27 -16.97
CA LEU A 301 -1.19 -12.33 -18.22
C LEU A 301 0.12 -11.55 -18.12
N LEU A 302 1.22 -12.13 -18.52
CA LEU A 302 2.54 -11.47 -18.60
C LEU A 302 2.72 -10.65 -19.88
N GLY A 303 1.82 -10.80 -20.83
CA GLY A 303 1.81 -10.10 -22.11
C GLY A 303 0.55 -10.42 -22.91
N PRO A 304 0.41 -9.83 -24.10
CA PRO A 304 -0.74 -10.10 -24.96
C PRO A 304 -0.76 -11.55 -25.46
N VAL A 305 -1.96 -12.11 -25.57
CA VAL A 305 -2.16 -13.44 -26.20
C VAL A 305 -1.81 -13.35 -27.69
N ARG A 306 -0.95 -14.24 -28.19
CA ARG A 306 -0.53 -14.27 -29.60
C ARG A 306 -0.63 -15.70 -30.15
N HIS A 307 -1.33 -15.87 -31.27
CA HIS A 307 -1.56 -17.17 -31.91
C HIS A 307 -2.13 -18.23 -30.94
N GLY A 308 -3.03 -17.80 -30.05
CA GLY A 308 -3.59 -18.64 -29.01
C GLY A 308 -2.64 -18.96 -27.85
N ILE A 309 -1.39 -18.47 -27.85
CA ILE A 309 -0.41 -18.69 -26.78
C ILE A 309 -0.50 -17.55 -25.77
N SER A 310 -0.62 -17.92 -24.49
CA SER A 310 -0.65 -17.02 -23.35
C SER A 310 0.41 -17.42 -22.33
N SER A 311 1.18 -16.46 -21.83
CA SER A 311 2.08 -16.63 -20.69
C SER A 311 1.49 -15.94 -19.48
N MET A 312 1.45 -16.62 -18.34
CA MET A 312 0.77 -16.18 -17.15
C MET A 312 1.61 -16.39 -15.91
N LYS A 313 1.38 -15.55 -14.91
CA LYS A 313 1.86 -15.76 -13.55
C LYS A 313 0.68 -15.96 -12.61
N GLY A 314 0.72 -17.02 -11.84
CA GLY A 314 -0.29 -17.36 -10.86
C GLY A 314 0.25 -17.36 -9.43
N TYR A 315 -0.59 -16.88 -8.52
CA TYR A 315 -0.40 -16.99 -7.07
C TYR A 315 -1.63 -17.66 -6.47
N MET A 316 -1.39 -18.55 -5.52
CA MET A 316 -2.44 -19.24 -4.77
C MET A 316 -2.35 -18.89 -3.31
N PHE A 317 -3.49 -18.63 -2.70
CA PHE A 317 -3.58 -18.20 -1.32
C PHE A 317 -4.52 -19.07 -0.50
N VAL A 318 -4.18 -19.24 0.78
CA VAL A 318 -5.11 -19.67 1.84
C VAL A 318 -5.16 -18.53 2.86
N GLY A 319 -6.32 -17.89 3.00
CA GLY A 319 -6.44 -16.63 3.72
C GLY A 319 -5.51 -15.57 3.11
N GLU A 320 -4.66 -14.95 3.90
CA GLU A 320 -3.71 -13.93 3.43
C GLU A 320 -2.34 -14.50 2.98
N ARG A 321 -2.12 -15.81 3.11
CA ARG A 321 -0.81 -16.44 2.89
C ARG A 321 -0.69 -17.02 1.48
N VAL A 322 0.39 -16.71 0.78
CA VAL A 322 0.75 -17.39 -0.47
C VAL A 322 1.16 -18.83 -0.15
N VAL A 323 0.44 -19.81 -0.68
CA VAL A 323 0.73 -21.25 -0.51
C VAL A 323 1.46 -21.82 -1.70
N ALA A 324 1.23 -21.30 -2.90
CA ALA A 324 1.96 -21.67 -4.12
C ALA A 324 2.05 -20.49 -5.09
N GLU A 325 3.05 -20.54 -5.96
CA GLU A 325 3.18 -19.65 -7.13
C GLU A 325 3.76 -20.43 -8.31
N ALA A 326 3.40 -20.02 -9.52
CA ALA A 326 3.92 -20.60 -10.75
C ALA A 326 3.88 -19.57 -11.89
N THR A 327 4.79 -19.72 -12.84
CA THR A 327 4.69 -19.12 -14.17
C THR A 327 4.39 -20.24 -15.17
N PHE A 328 3.45 -20.04 -16.06
CA PHE A 328 3.10 -21.06 -17.05
C PHE A 328 2.71 -20.45 -18.39
N THR A 329 2.93 -21.21 -19.44
CA THR A 329 2.51 -20.89 -20.80
C THR A 329 1.55 -21.95 -21.28
N ALA A 330 0.40 -21.53 -21.78
CA ALA A 330 -0.62 -22.40 -22.34
C ALA A 330 -1.04 -21.91 -23.73
N GLN A 331 -1.56 -22.83 -24.52
CA GLN A 331 -2.13 -22.55 -25.83
C GLN A 331 -3.59 -22.98 -25.87
N ILE A 332 -4.42 -22.10 -26.42
CA ILE A 332 -5.78 -22.46 -26.84
C ILE A 332 -5.78 -22.81 -28.34
N VAL A 333 -6.47 -23.88 -28.68
CA VAL A 333 -6.57 -24.41 -30.07
C VAL A 333 -8.04 -24.61 -30.40
N LYS A 334 -8.52 -24.02 -31.51
CA LYS A 334 -9.90 -24.24 -31.97
C LYS A 334 -10.04 -25.67 -32.49
N ASN A 335 -11.02 -26.40 -31.95
CA ASN A 335 -11.35 -27.73 -32.40
C ASN A 335 -11.94 -27.66 -33.82
N LYS A 336 -11.67 -28.67 -34.63
CA LYS A 336 -12.17 -28.76 -36.00
C LYS A 336 -13.69 -28.94 -36.06
#